data_6d9c9d9eddc2acf54004a97e46327a65
#
_entry.id   6d9c9d9eddc2acf54004a97e46327a65
#
_cell.length_a   1.000
_cell.length_b   1.000
_cell.length_c   1.000
_cell.angle_alpha   90.00
_cell.angle_beta   90.00
_cell.angle_gamma   90.00
#
_symmetry.space_group_name_H-M   'P 1'
#
loop_
_entity.id
_entity.type
_entity.pdbx_description
1 polymer ?
#
loop_
_entity_poly.entity_id
_entity_poly.type
_entity_poly.pdbx_seq_one_letter_code
_entity_poly.pdbx_strand_id
1 'polypeptide(L)'
;WSLINVAGVDYEGPFTERTLEQIREVIRLNIEANLEMTRTILDLRDESKEFRLINVSSLASFYPMPVKAIYAASKRFLLDFSLALREELRPRGGTVTTLCPAGMPTTAGAICRINAQGLMGRITTKNVGYVAARTLDHALKGHSIYIPGLVNRILRMMGGLIPPTLVAHLIGHRWGGAYQRVMKTANIP
;
A
#
# COMPACT_ATOMS: atom_id res chain seq x y z
N TRP A 1 -22.71 -6.57 -3.95
CA TRP A 1 -22.19 -5.23 -3.65
C TRP A 1 -20.68 -5.26 -3.58
N SER A 2 -20.02 -4.19 -4.06
CA SER A 2 -18.55 -4.09 -3.97
C SER A 2 -18.14 -2.66 -3.70
N LEU A 3 -17.11 -2.50 -2.84
CA LEU A 3 -16.41 -1.24 -2.61
C LEU A 3 -14.92 -1.44 -2.91
N ILE A 4 -14.32 -0.53 -3.67
CA ILE A 4 -12.88 -0.56 -3.95
C ILE A 4 -12.26 0.76 -3.50
N ASN A 5 -11.52 0.75 -2.41
CA ASN A 5 -10.80 1.88 -1.88
C ASN A 5 -9.39 1.95 -2.50
N VAL A 6 -9.22 2.83 -3.48
CA VAL A 6 -7.96 2.99 -4.23
C VAL A 6 -7.20 4.26 -3.84
N ALA A 7 -7.93 5.30 -3.40
CA ALA A 7 -7.36 6.60 -3.10
C ALA A 7 -6.24 6.52 -2.06
N GLY A 8 -5.19 7.30 -2.29
CA GLY A 8 -4.08 7.40 -1.36
C GLY A 8 -2.97 8.31 -1.89
N VAL A 9 -2.26 8.94 -0.97
CA VAL A 9 -1.15 9.86 -1.26
C VAL A 9 0.10 9.44 -0.52
N ASP A 10 1.26 9.78 -1.07
CA ASP A 10 2.58 9.53 -0.49
C ASP A 10 3.46 10.77 -0.68
N TYR A 11 4.02 11.27 0.40
CA TYR A 11 5.04 12.30 0.42
C TYR A 11 6.38 11.68 0.84
N GLU A 12 7.20 11.34 -0.15
CA GLU A 12 8.51 10.74 0.06
C GLU A 12 9.52 11.78 0.54
N GLY A 13 10.27 11.45 1.59
CA GLY A 13 11.33 12.29 2.18
C GLY A 13 11.43 12.11 3.70
N PRO A 14 12.50 12.66 4.33
CA PRO A 14 12.65 12.64 5.77
C PRO A 14 11.42 13.23 6.48
N PHE A 15 11.05 12.66 7.61
CA PHE A 15 9.89 13.13 8.38
C PHE A 15 10.04 14.61 8.81
N THR A 16 11.26 15.02 9.15
CA THR A 16 11.57 16.39 9.56
C THR A 16 11.37 17.45 8.47
N GLU A 17 11.32 17.02 7.20
CA GLU A 17 11.07 17.88 6.03
C GLU A 17 9.58 17.92 5.64
N ARG A 18 8.72 17.14 6.29
CA ARG A 18 7.29 17.10 6.00
C ARG A 18 6.56 18.20 6.72
N THR A 19 5.70 18.93 5.99
CA THR A 19 4.82 19.90 6.60
C THR A 19 3.69 19.20 7.36
N LEU A 20 3.13 19.85 8.37
CA LEU A 20 1.96 19.31 9.09
C LEU A 20 0.77 19.08 8.15
N GLU A 21 0.64 19.89 7.11
CA GLU A 21 -0.41 19.73 6.09
C GLU A 21 -0.22 18.42 5.30
N GLN A 22 0.99 18.15 4.81
CA GLN A 22 1.32 16.88 4.15
C GLN A 22 1.06 15.66 5.04
N ILE A 23 1.43 15.77 6.34
CA ILE A 23 1.17 14.71 7.32
C ILE A 23 -0.33 14.46 7.46
N ARG A 24 -1.12 15.54 7.66
CA ARG A 24 -2.58 15.47 7.79
C ARG A 24 -3.24 14.91 6.53
N GLU A 25 -2.77 15.31 5.36
CA GLU A 25 -3.33 14.83 4.09
C GLU A 25 -3.13 13.31 3.93
N VAL A 26 -1.94 12.78 4.28
CA VAL A 26 -1.72 11.32 4.28
C VAL A 26 -2.68 10.62 5.24
N ILE A 27 -2.88 11.15 6.45
CA ILE A 27 -3.78 10.54 7.43
C ILE A 27 -5.23 10.59 6.94
N ARG A 28 -5.70 11.75 6.50
CA ARG A 28 -7.07 11.94 6.00
C ARG A 28 -7.37 11.04 4.81
N LEU A 29 -6.52 11.05 3.80
CA LEU A 29 -6.81 10.30 2.56
C LEU A 29 -6.56 8.79 2.72
N ASN A 30 -5.42 8.40 3.36
CA ASN A 30 -5.07 6.98 3.43
C ASN A 30 -5.80 6.23 4.55
N ILE A 31 -6.28 6.92 5.58
CA ILE A 31 -6.94 6.31 6.74
C ILE A 31 -8.38 6.75 6.85
N GLU A 32 -8.64 8.03 7.19
CA GLU A 32 -9.99 8.52 7.51
C GLU A 32 -10.97 8.28 6.37
N ALA A 33 -10.65 8.71 5.15
CA ALA A 33 -11.52 8.53 3.98
C ALA A 33 -11.82 7.04 3.69
N ASN A 34 -10.83 6.15 3.87
CA ASN A 34 -11.07 4.71 3.72
C ASN A 34 -12.05 4.17 4.78
N LEU A 35 -11.92 4.62 6.03
CA LEU A 35 -12.82 4.21 7.11
C LEU A 35 -14.24 4.74 6.89
N GLU A 36 -14.37 6.03 6.58
CA GLU A 36 -15.64 6.71 6.33
C GLU A 36 -16.40 6.07 5.17
N MET A 37 -15.73 5.87 4.02
CA MET A 37 -16.33 5.20 2.87
C MET A 37 -16.75 3.78 3.18
N THR A 38 -15.88 3.02 3.88
CA THR A 38 -16.20 1.66 4.27
C THR A 38 -17.41 1.63 5.20
N ARG A 39 -17.45 2.49 6.21
CA ARG A 39 -18.55 2.57 7.17
C ARG A 39 -19.85 2.95 6.47
N THR A 40 -19.84 3.99 5.64
CA THR A 40 -21.02 4.45 4.91
C THR A 40 -21.61 3.36 4.00
N ILE A 41 -20.75 2.67 3.26
CA ILE A 41 -21.22 1.61 2.35
C ILE A 41 -21.74 0.38 3.12
N LEU A 42 -21.15 0.07 4.28
CA LEU A 42 -21.65 -1.01 5.13
C LEU A 42 -23.02 -0.72 5.69
N ASP A 43 -23.35 0.54 5.99
CA ASP A 43 -24.68 0.96 6.45
C ASP A 43 -25.72 0.94 5.32
N LEU A 44 -25.30 1.17 4.08
CA LEU A 44 -26.21 1.25 2.91
C LEU A 44 -26.37 -0.07 2.17
N ARG A 45 -25.51 -1.06 2.43
CA ARG A 45 -25.54 -2.32 1.69
C ARG A 45 -26.80 -3.14 1.98
N ASP A 46 -27.23 -3.89 0.99
CA ASP A 46 -28.23 -4.95 1.15
C ASP A 46 -27.55 -6.19 1.79
N GLU A 47 -27.86 -6.46 3.06
CA GLU A 47 -27.26 -7.58 3.81
C GLU A 47 -27.67 -8.96 3.28
N SER A 48 -28.71 -9.06 2.45
CA SER A 48 -29.10 -10.32 1.80
C SER A 48 -28.16 -10.71 0.65
N LYS A 49 -27.26 -9.80 0.23
CA LYS A 49 -26.35 -9.99 -0.90
C LYS A 49 -24.90 -10.05 -0.44
N GLU A 50 -24.11 -10.81 -1.18
CA GLU A 50 -22.66 -10.84 -0.97
C GLU A 50 -22.04 -9.43 -1.06
N PHE A 51 -21.11 -9.16 -0.18
CA PHE A 51 -20.35 -7.91 -0.15
C PHE A 51 -18.86 -8.17 -0.29
N ARG A 52 -18.23 -7.41 -1.17
CA ARG A 52 -16.76 -7.49 -1.39
C ARG A 52 -16.14 -6.14 -1.21
N LEU A 53 -15.21 -6.05 -0.25
CA LEU A 53 -14.36 -4.88 -0.04
C LEU A 53 -12.95 -5.17 -0.58
N ILE A 54 -12.41 -4.25 -1.38
CA ILE A 54 -11.02 -4.27 -1.80
C ILE A 54 -10.35 -3.00 -1.30
N ASN A 55 -9.36 -3.15 -0.43
CA ASN A 55 -8.53 -2.04 0.04
C ASN A 55 -7.15 -2.08 -0.61
N VAL A 56 -6.71 -0.95 -1.18
CA VAL A 56 -5.38 -0.84 -1.78
C VAL A 56 -4.38 -0.33 -0.75
N SER A 57 -3.66 -1.27 -0.15
CA SER A 57 -2.52 -1.02 0.73
C SER A 57 -1.22 -0.87 -0.09
N SER A 58 -0.13 -1.45 0.35
CA SER A 58 1.18 -1.42 -0.32
C SER A 58 2.06 -2.55 0.21
N LEU A 59 3.07 -2.97 -0.56
CA LEU A 59 4.15 -3.80 -0.04
C LEU A 59 4.90 -3.10 1.12
N ALA A 60 4.90 -1.77 1.14
CA ALA A 60 5.44 -0.95 2.22
C ALA A 60 4.76 -1.21 3.59
N SER A 61 3.54 -1.75 3.60
CA SER A 61 2.81 -2.07 4.84
C SER A 61 3.49 -3.15 5.69
N PHE A 62 4.38 -3.94 5.11
CA PHE A 62 5.05 -5.02 5.82
C PHE A 62 6.36 -4.59 6.50
N TYR A 63 6.82 -3.35 6.27
CA TYR A 63 8.13 -2.90 6.73
C TYR A 63 8.10 -1.50 7.33
N PRO A 64 8.89 -1.22 8.38
CA PRO A 64 9.21 0.16 8.74
C PRO A 64 10.08 0.78 7.64
N MET A 65 9.59 1.85 7.00
CA MET A 65 10.29 2.46 5.86
C MET A 65 10.76 3.88 6.19
N PRO A 66 12.05 4.11 6.46
CA PRO A 66 12.64 5.44 6.44
C PRO A 66 12.36 6.17 5.12
N VAL A 67 12.26 7.48 5.14
CA VAL A 67 11.82 8.41 4.08
C VAL A 67 10.37 8.21 3.59
N LYS A 68 9.67 7.21 4.11
CA LYS A 68 8.24 6.93 3.84
C LYS A 68 7.47 6.57 5.12
N ALA A 69 7.93 7.05 6.27
CA ALA A 69 7.46 6.59 7.58
C ALA A 69 5.94 6.69 7.73
N ILE A 70 5.35 7.86 7.43
CA ILE A 70 3.91 8.10 7.57
C ILE A 70 3.12 7.24 6.57
N TYR A 71 3.58 7.20 5.31
CA TYR A 71 2.95 6.40 4.27
C TYR A 71 2.95 4.90 4.64
N ALA A 72 4.10 4.33 4.99
CA ALA A 72 4.20 2.93 5.36
C ALA A 72 3.32 2.60 6.58
N ALA A 73 3.29 3.48 7.59
CA ALA A 73 2.43 3.35 8.76
C ALA A 73 0.93 3.40 8.38
N SER A 74 0.51 4.33 7.52
CA SER A 74 -0.88 4.41 7.05
C SER A 74 -1.30 3.16 6.25
N LYS A 75 -0.40 2.62 5.42
CA LYS A 75 -0.68 1.40 4.67
C LYS A 75 -0.65 0.14 5.55
N ARG A 76 0.15 0.13 6.63
CA ARG A 76 0.09 -0.90 7.66
C ARG A 76 -1.23 -0.87 8.42
N PHE A 77 -1.68 0.31 8.84
CA PHE A 77 -3.00 0.48 9.44
C PHE A 77 -4.09 -0.12 8.55
N LEU A 78 -4.10 0.22 7.26
CA LEU A 78 -5.11 -0.27 6.33
C LEU A 78 -5.05 -1.79 6.13
N LEU A 79 -3.86 -2.39 6.14
CA LEU A 79 -3.68 -3.84 6.08
C LEU A 79 -4.27 -4.54 7.29
N ASP A 80 -3.90 -4.11 8.50
CA ASP A 80 -4.35 -4.75 9.74
C ASP A 80 -5.87 -4.52 9.96
N PHE A 81 -6.37 -3.31 9.67
CA PHE A 81 -7.81 -3.00 9.65
C PHE A 81 -8.58 -3.95 8.70
N SER A 82 -8.08 -4.13 7.48
CA SER A 82 -8.73 -4.98 6.48
C SER A 82 -8.80 -6.44 6.93
N LEU A 83 -7.75 -6.95 7.54
CA LEU A 83 -7.71 -8.33 8.06
C LEU A 83 -8.68 -8.54 9.21
N ALA A 84 -8.74 -7.59 10.14
CA ALA A 84 -9.69 -7.63 11.26
C ALA A 84 -11.13 -7.53 10.75
N LEU A 85 -11.43 -6.52 9.93
CA LEU A 85 -12.77 -6.30 9.37
C LEU A 85 -13.26 -7.49 8.55
N ARG A 86 -12.36 -8.21 7.88
CA ARG A 86 -12.70 -9.43 7.17
C ARG A 86 -13.36 -10.47 8.07
N GLU A 87 -12.83 -10.69 9.26
CA GLU A 87 -13.38 -11.67 10.21
C GLU A 87 -14.72 -11.18 10.80
N GLU A 88 -14.86 -9.88 11.02
CA GLU A 88 -16.13 -9.28 11.48
C GLU A 88 -17.25 -9.40 10.42
N LEU A 89 -16.92 -9.27 9.14
CA LEU A 89 -17.89 -9.33 8.05
C LEU A 89 -18.20 -10.75 7.58
N ARG A 90 -17.34 -11.73 7.88
CA ARG A 90 -17.50 -13.11 7.41
C ARG A 90 -18.86 -13.73 7.79
N PRO A 91 -19.38 -13.57 9.02
CA PRO A 91 -20.71 -14.11 9.37
C PRO A 91 -21.87 -13.45 8.61
N ARG A 92 -21.63 -12.27 8.02
CA ARG A 92 -22.62 -11.47 7.28
C ARG A 92 -22.41 -11.55 5.76
N GLY A 93 -21.76 -12.61 5.25
CA GLY A 93 -21.50 -12.79 3.81
C GLY A 93 -20.55 -11.77 3.18
N GLY A 94 -19.76 -11.06 4.00
CA GLY A 94 -18.78 -10.09 3.53
C GLY A 94 -17.39 -10.69 3.37
N THR A 95 -16.65 -10.24 2.36
CA THR A 95 -15.23 -10.56 2.15
C THR A 95 -14.42 -9.29 2.01
N VAL A 96 -13.19 -9.30 2.54
CA VAL A 96 -12.24 -8.20 2.39
C VAL A 96 -10.94 -8.73 1.78
N THR A 97 -10.50 -8.09 0.72
CA THR A 97 -9.23 -8.37 0.04
C THR A 97 -8.33 -7.15 0.11
N THR A 98 -7.10 -7.33 0.58
CA THR A 98 -6.10 -6.26 0.64
C THR A 98 -5.08 -6.46 -0.48
N LEU A 99 -5.05 -5.53 -1.42
CA LEU A 99 -4.00 -5.46 -2.44
C LEU A 99 -2.76 -4.78 -1.85
N CYS A 100 -1.63 -5.47 -1.88
CA CYS A 100 -0.34 -4.94 -1.41
C CYS A 100 0.68 -4.89 -2.57
N PRO A 101 0.58 -3.92 -3.49
CA PRO A 101 1.48 -3.81 -4.63
C PRO A 101 2.81 -3.19 -4.21
N ALA A 102 3.86 -3.48 -4.96
CA ALA A 102 5.08 -2.68 -5.00
C ALA A 102 4.88 -1.46 -5.91
N GLY A 103 5.96 -0.87 -6.43
CA GLY A 103 5.84 0.24 -7.37
C GLY A 103 4.97 -0.09 -8.58
N MET A 104 4.09 0.83 -8.96
CA MET A 104 3.29 0.76 -10.19
C MET A 104 3.51 2.03 -11.01
N PRO A 105 3.69 1.93 -12.34
CA PRO A 105 3.98 3.08 -13.21
C PRO A 105 2.70 3.85 -13.53
N THR A 106 2.09 4.48 -12.53
CA THR A 106 0.82 5.21 -12.63
C THR A 106 0.97 6.66 -13.05
N THR A 107 2.11 7.28 -12.73
CA THR A 107 2.41 8.69 -13.03
C THR A 107 3.88 8.84 -13.42
N ALA A 108 4.23 9.94 -14.08
CA ALA A 108 5.63 10.26 -14.42
C ALA A 108 6.54 10.25 -13.18
N GLY A 109 6.07 10.81 -12.06
CA GLY A 109 6.80 10.78 -10.79
C GLY A 109 6.99 9.37 -10.23
N ALA A 110 5.98 8.48 -10.34
CA ALA A 110 6.10 7.09 -9.94
C ALA A 110 7.14 6.35 -10.80
N ILE A 111 7.14 6.58 -12.12
CA ILE A 111 8.12 6.01 -13.06
C ILE A 111 9.54 6.46 -12.70
N CYS A 112 9.74 7.76 -12.43
CA CYS A 112 11.02 8.30 -12.00
C CYS A 112 11.54 7.61 -10.73
N ARG A 113 10.71 7.49 -9.70
CA ARG A 113 11.05 6.80 -8.45
C ARG A 113 11.38 5.32 -8.64
N ILE A 114 10.64 4.62 -9.51
CA ILE A 114 10.92 3.21 -9.86
C ILE A 114 12.29 3.10 -10.53
N ASN A 115 12.60 3.98 -11.49
CA ASN A 115 13.88 3.99 -12.17
C ASN A 115 15.05 4.30 -11.23
N ALA A 116 14.86 5.20 -10.27
CA ALA A 116 15.87 5.53 -9.26
C ALA A 116 16.24 4.34 -8.36
N GLN A 117 15.35 3.35 -8.22
CA GLN A 117 15.60 2.12 -7.48
C GLN A 117 16.42 1.09 -8.28
N GLY A 118 16.68 1.35 -9.57
CA GLY A 118 17.48 0.51 -10.45
C GLY A 118 16.84 -0.88 -10.71
N LEU A 119 17.66 -1.93 -10.69
CA LEU A 119 17.21 -3.28 -11.02
C LEU A 119 16.04 -3.75 -10.13
N MET A 120 16.09 -3.46 -8.84
CA MET A 120 14.99 -3.86 -7.92
C MET A 120 13.69 -3.15 -8.23
N GLY A 121 13.72 -1.87 -8.60
CA GLY A 121 12.54 -1.17 -9.06
C GLY A 121 11.89 -1.89 -10.24
N ARG A 122 12.69 -2.31 -11.22
CA ARG A 122 12.20 -3.01 -12.42
C ARG A 122 11.59 -4.37 -12.13
N ILE A 123 12.26 -5.24 -11.35
CA ILE A 123 11.80 -6.61 -11.08
C ILE A 123 10.59 -6.67 -10.14
N THR A 124 10.45 -5.68 -9.25
CA THR A 124 9.33 -5.59 -8.30
C THR A 124 8.09 -4.92 -8.91
N THR A 125 8.27 -4.05 -9.91
CA THR A 125 7.19 -3.33 -10.60
C THR A 125 6.33 -4.26 -11.45
N LYS A 126 5.03 -4.02 -11.46
CA LYS A 126 4.05 -4.74 -12.28
C LYS A 126 3.16 -3.77 -13.05
N ASN A 127 2.68 -4.20 -14.21
CA ASN A 127 1.74 -3.44 -15.02
C ASN A 127 0.43 -3.22 -14.27
N VAL A 128 -0.13 -2.00 -14.36
CA VAL A 128 -1.33 -1.60 -13.60
C VAL A 128 -2.54 -2.43 -13.99
N GLY A 129 -2.78 -2.63 -15.30
CA GLY A 129 -3.91 -3.41 -15.79
C GLY A 129 -3.84 -4.87 -15.35
N TYR A 130 -2.64 -5.48 -15.41
CA TYR A 130 -2.42 -6.82 -14.88
C TYR A 130 -2.75 -6.91 -13.37
N VAL A 131 -2.26 -5.95 -12.58
CA VAL A 131 -2.51 -5.92 -11.14
C VAL A 131 -4.00 -5.76 -10.86
N ALA A 132 -4.69 -4.86 -11.55
CA ALA A 132 -6.14 -4.65 -11.39
C ALA A 132 -6.93 -5.92 -11.68
N ALA A 133 -6.72 -6.55 -12.84
CA ALA A 133 -7.43 -7.77 -13.25
C ALA A 133 -7.21 -8.91 -12.22
N ARG A 134 -5.95 -9.14 -11.82
CA ARG A 134 -5.62 -10.20 -10.85
C ARG A 134 -6.14 -9.90 -9.44
N THR A 135 -6.25 -8.61 -9.08
CA THR A 135 -6.86 -8.22 -7.79
C THR A 135 -8.34 -8.60 -7.76
N LEU A 136 -9.07 -8.33 -8.83
CA LEU A 136 -10.47 -8.72 -8.95
C LEU A 136 -10.63 -10.24 -8.88
N ASP A 137 -9.81 -11.01 -9.61
CA ASP A 137 -9.81 -12.49 -9.52
C ASP A 137 -9.60 -12.99 -8.08
N HIS A 138 -8.66 -12.38 -7.35
CA HIS A 138 -8.39 -12.75 -5.96
C HIS A 138 -9.55 -12.38 -5.04
N ALA A 139 -10.18 -11.22 -5.24
CA ALA A 139 -11.34 -10.78 -4.47
C ALA A 139 -12.56 -11.68 -4.72
N LEU A 140 -12.80 -12.06 -5.98
CA LEU A 140 -13.89 -12.98 -6.34
C LEU A 140 -13.72 -14.38 -5.73
N LYS A 141 -12.46 -14.82 -5.54
CA LYS A 141 -12.12 -16.08 -4.86
C LYS A 141 -12.07 -15.94 -3.34
N GLY A 142 -12.32 -14.76 -2.80
CA GLY A 142 -12.32 -14.50 -1.36
C GLY A 142 -10.94 -14.53 -0.70
N HIS A 143 -9.84 -14.30 -1.41
CA HIS A 143 -8.51 -14.23 -0.79
C HIS A 143 -8.34 -12.96 0.06
N SER A 144 -7.68 -13.07 1.21
CA SER A 144 -7.49 -11.95 2.15
C SER A 144 -6.42 -10.95 1.72
N ILE A 145 -5.31 -11.44 1.15
CA ILE A 145 -4.18 -10.59 0.72
C ILE A 145 -3.74 -10.99 -0.68
N TYR A 146 -3.52 -10.00 -1.52
CA TYR A 146 -2.88 -10.19 -2.81
C TYR A 146 -1.61 -9.34 -2.94
N ILE A 147 -0.47 -10.00 -3.17
CA ILE A 147 0.84 -9.39 -3.43
C ILE A 147 1.23 -9.73 -4.87
N PRO A 148 1.23 -8.75 -5.79
CA PRO A 148 1.57 -8.97 -7.19
C PRO A 148 3.05 -9.32 -7.39
N GLY A 149 3.33 -10.45 -8.04
CA GLY A 149 4.68 -10.89 -8.41
C GLY A 149 5.36 -11.77 -7.36
N LEU A 150 6.06 -12.80 -7.86
CA LEU A 150 6.74 -13.78 -7.00
C LEU A 150 7.85 -13.14 -6.16
N VAL A 151 8.65 -12.25 -6.76
CA VAL A 151 9.73 -11.53 -6.05
C VAL A 151 9.18 -10.75 -4.85
N ASN A 152 8.05 -10.06 -5.03
CA ASN A 152 7.42 -9.29 -3.96
C ASN A 152 6.92 -10.18 -2.80
N ARG A 153 6.41 -11.39 -3.12
CA ARG A 153 6.02 -12.37 -2.11
C ARG A 153 7.21 -12.90 -1.33
N ILE A 154 8.32 -13.19 -2.03
CA ILE A 154 9.58 -13.64 -1.39
C ILE A 154 10.11 -12.54 -0.47
N LEU A 155 10.18 -11.29 -0.95
CA LEU A 155 10.61 -10.16 -0.12
C LEU A 155 9.77 -10.04 1.14
N ARG A 156 8.44 -10.12 1.01
CA ARG A 156 7.52 -10.08 2.17
C ARG A 156 7.82 -11.21 3.17
N MET A 157 8.06 -12.43 2.70
CA MET A 157 8.37 -13.57 3.57
C MET A 157 9.70 -13.37 4.29
N MET A 158 10.74 -13.01 3.56
CA MET A 158 12.07 -12.76 4.14
C MET A 158 12.05 -11.63 5.16
N GLY A 159 11.36 -10.52 4.87
CA GLY A 159 11.26 -9.40 5.80
C GLY A 159 10.50 -9.71 7.09
N GLY A 160 9.62 -10.71 7.05
CA GLY A 160 8.93 -11.19 8.26
C GLY A 160 9.81 -12.02 9.22
N LEU A 161 10.95 -12.51 8.74
CA LEU A 161 11.91 -13.31 9.52
C LEU A 161 13.01 -12.46 10.15
N ILE A 162 13.17 -11.22 9.71
CA ILE A 162 14.22 -10.30 10.15
C ILE A 162 13.66 -9.33 11.20
N PRO A 163 14.39 -9.04 12.30
CA PRO A 163 13.95 -8.05 13.27
C PRO A 163 13.61 -6.71 12.61
N PRO A 164 12.47 -6.06 12.96
CA PRO A 164 12.02 -4.82 12.30
C PRO A 164 13.04 -3.69 12.34
N THR A 165 13.84 -3.59 13.39
CA THR A 165 14.90 -2.58 13.53
C THR A 165 16.00 -2.76 12.49
N LEU A 166 16.40 -4.01 12.22
CA LEU A 166 17.38 -4.32 11.19
C LEU A 166 16.82 -4.07 9.77
N VAL A 167 15.54 -4.44 9.56
CA VAL A 167 14.85 -4.12 8.31
C VAL A 167 14.81 -2.62 8.07
N ALA A 168 14.47 -1.82 9.09
CA ALA A 168 14.47 -0.36 9.00
C ALA A 168 15.85 0.20 8.61
N HIS A 169 16.92 -0.32 9.22
CA HIS A 169 18.28 0.09 8.91
C HIS A 169 18.67 -0.21 7.45
N LEU A 170 18.45 -1.44 7.01
CA LEU A 170 18.75 -1.87 5.63
C LEU A 170 17.96 -1.09 4.58
N ILE A 171 16.63 -0.90 4.83
CA ILE A 171 15.77 -0.11 3.96
C ILE A 171 16.20 1.35 3.96
N GLY A 172 16.55 1.92 5.12
CA GLY A 172 16.98 3.30 5.27
C GLY A 172 18.20 3.62 4.40
N HIS A 173 19.23 2.78 4.43
CA HIS A 173 20.38 2.92 3.56
C HIS A 173 20.02 2.89 2.07
N ARG A 174 19.18 1.96 1.70
CA ARG A 174 18.80 1.76 0.30
C ARG A 174 17.89 2.87 -0.24
N TRP A 175 16.80 3.18 0.49
CA TRP A 175 15.82 4.19 0.07
C TRP A 175 16.35 5.60 0.24
N GLY A 176 17.15 5.87 1.26
CA GLY A 176 17.85 7.14 1.39
C GLY A 176 18.75 7.43 0.18
N GLY A 177 19.50 6.43 -0.30
CA GLY A 177 20.31 6.58 -1.52
C GLY A 177 19.47 6.76 -2.79
N ALA A 178 18.30 6.11 -2.90
CA ALA A 178 17.39 6.31 -4.03
C ALA A 178 16.75 7.70 -4.01
N TYR A 179 16.29 8.15 -2.84
CA TYR A 179 15.76 9.51 -2.63
C TYR A 179 16.77 10.59 -3.02
N GLN A 180 18.01 10.49 -2.56
CA GLN A 180 19.10 11.41 -2.91
C GLN A 180 19.34 11.49 -4.43
N ARG A 181 19.26 10.36 -5.15
CA ARG A 181 19.38 10.36 -6.61
C ARG A 181 18.22 11.10 -7.29
N VAL A 182 16.99 10.92 -6.83
CA VAL A 182 15.83 11.65 -7.36
C VAL A 182 15.98 13.15 -7.16
N MET A 183 16.36 13.58 -5.95
CA MET A 183 16.54 15.00 -5.61
C MET A 183 17.64 15.66 -6.48
N LYS A 184 18.76 14.98 -6.70
CA LYS A 184 19.83 15.46 -7.58
C LYS A 184 19.40 15.59 -9.04
N THR A 185 18.56 14.67 -9.55
CA THR A 185 18.12 14.67 -10.95
C THR A 185 17.00 15.70 -11.19
N ALA A 186 16.19 15.97 -10.16
CA ALA A 186 15.10 16.94 -10.27
C ALA A 186 15.55 18.40 -10.13
N ASN A 187 16.83 18.67 -9.84
CA ASN A 187 17.38 20.03 -9.63
C ASN A 187 16.57 20.86 -8.63
N ILE A 188 15.92 20.20 -7.66
CA ILE A 188 15.16 20.85 -6.59
C ILE A 188 16.15 21.18 -5.49
N PRO A 189 16.31 22.49 -5.12
CA PRO A 189 17.21 22.92 -4.05
C PRO A 189 16.82 22.35 -2.68
#